data_d6d9321dd99c4a5604669562599abdb4
#
_entry.id   d6d9321dd99c4a5604669562599abdb4
#
_cell.length_a   1.000
_cell.length_b   1.000
_cell.length_c   1.000
_cell.angle_alpha   90.00
_cell.angle_beta   90.00
_cell.angle_gamma   90.00
#
_symmetry.space_group_name_H-M   'P 1'
#
loop_
_entity.id
_entity.type
_entity.pdbx_description
1 polymer ?
#
loop_
_entity_poly.entity_id
_entity_poly.type
_entity_poly.pdbx_seq_one_letter_code
_entity_poly.pdbx_strand_id
1 'polypeptide(L)'
;GLKKAKGNIQTSPEYKDLTNRAQRALNNNYETHPTPYKAANLMGQDANQLYTAYRATGEQRYADKMLACTRALLASTPDPKLINDFYCGDVLFLLTHTYDACYDRLNQEELQKIEDLTFQIAKYHHNVQRKGRVENHIFDNHYWQRAYREMLQIGLMFADKNDTAKEILEYCYELWTARAPASGFNRDGEWHNGQGYFHSNVKTLWYVPSLMSYVTGTDFLQHPFYKNLGKALVYA
;
A
#
# COMPACT_ATOMS: atom_id res chain seq x y z
N GLY A 1 -14.17 14.59 -11.69
CA GLY A 1 -12.82 14.03 -11.81
C GLY A 1 -12.75 12.73 -12.59
N LEU A 2 -13.09 11.59 -12.02
CA LEU A 2 -12.94 10.25 -12.60
C LEU A 2 -13.68 10.03 -13.93
N LYS A 3 -14.89 10.59 -14.10
CA LYS A 3 -15.66 10.47 -15.36
C LYS A 3 -14.98 11.18 -16.55
N LYS A 4 -14.28 12.31 -16.28
CA LYS A 4 -13.60 13.06 -17.36
C LYS A 4 -12.24 12.43 -17.70
N ALA A 5 -11.60 11.75 -16.74
CA ALA A 5 -10.36 11.02 -16.94
C ALA A 5 -10.58 9.71 -17.73
N LYS A 6 -11.73 9.05 -17.61
CA LYS A 6 -12.01 7.75 -18.27
C LYS A 6 -11.86 7.78 -19.78
N GLY A 7 -12.23 8.88 -20.46
CA GLY A 7 -12.13 8.96 -21.93
C GLY A 7 -10.71 8.99 -22.49
N ASN A 8 -9.75 9.57 -21.75
CA ASN A 8 -8.36 9.69 -22.17
C ASN A 8 -7.46 8.58 -21.61
N ILE A 9 -7.87 7.90 -20.55
CA ILE A 9 -7.07 6.85 -19.90
C ILE A 9 -7.03 5.60 -20.75
N GLN A 10 -8.15 5.20 -21.40
CA GLN A 10 -8.27 3.93 -22.13
C GLN A 10 -7.33 3.81 -23.34
N THR A 11 -6.85 4.92 -23.87
CA THR A 11 -5.92 4.95 -25.00
C THR A 11 -4.47 5.09 -24.59
N SER A 12 -4.19 5.31 -23.30
CA SER A 12 -2.84 5.53 -22.81
C SER A 12 -2.04 4.21 -22.69
N PRO A 13 -0.71 4.26 -22.91
CA PRO A 13 0.16 3.09 -22.70
C PRO A 13 0.07 2.55 -21.27
N GLU A 14 -0.11 3.43 -20.29
CA GLU A 14 -0.21 3.07 -18.86
C GLU A 14 -1.49 2.26 -18.59
N TYR A 15 -2.61 2.61 -19.22
CA TYR A 15 -3.84 1.85 -19.10
C TYR A 15 -3.70 0.45 -19.71
N LYS A 16 -3.06 0.36 -20.87
CA LYS A 16 -2.77 -0.93 -21.51
C LYS A 16 -1.85 -1.79 -20.66
N ASP A 17 -0.83 -1.20 -20.05
CA ASP A 17 0.08 -1.91 -19.13
C ASP A 17 -0.68 -2.38 -17.88
N LEU A 18 -1.51 -1.51 -17.27
CA LEU A 18 -2.35 -1.85 -16.12
C LEU A 18 -3.26 -3.05 -16.43
N THR A 19 -3.99 -3.00 -17.53
CA THR A 19 -4.92 -4.07 -17.91
C THR A 19 -4.20 -5.38 -18.23
N ASN A 20 -3.03 -5.31 -18.85
CA ASN A 20 -2.18 -6.48 -19.10
C ASN A 20 -1.67 -7.11 -17.81
N ARG A 21 -1.25 -6.31 -16.83
CA ARG A 21 -0.84 -6.81 -15.50
C ARG A 21 -2.01 -7.43 -14.75
N ALA A 22 -3.16 -6.76 -14.76
CA ALA A 22 -4.36 -7.29 -14.12
C ALA A 22 -4.83 -8.60 -14.77
N GLN A 23 -4.72 -8.71 -16.11
CA GLN A 23 -5.03 -9.96 -16.81
C GLN A 23 -4.09 -11.10 -16.42
N ARG A 24 -2.78 -10.82 -16.23
CA ARG A 24 -1.85 -11.83 -15.70
C ARG A 24 -2.23 -12.26 -14.28
N ALA A 25 -2.57 -11.29 -13.41
CA ALA A 25 -3.02 -11.55 -12.04
C ALA A 25 -4.28 -12.43 -12.00
N LEU A 26 -5.24 -12.22 -12.90
CA LEU A 26 -6.42 -13.10 -13.03
C LEU A 26 -6.04 -14.56 -13.34
N ASN A 27 -5.02 -14.75 -14.14
CA ASN A 27 -4.59 -16.08 -14.60
C ASN A 27 -3.65 -16.79 -13.63
N ASN A 28 -3.15 -16.11 -12.58
CA ASN A 28 -2.26 -16.71 -11.60
C ASN A 28 -2.99 -17.76 -10.76
N ASN A 29 -2.34 -18.92 -10.65
CA ASN A 29 -2.77 -19.99 -9.76
C ASN A 29 -1.84 -20.04 -8.53
N TYR A 30 -2.39 -19.68 -7.37
CA TYR A 30 -1.64 -19.61 -6.12
C TYR A 30 -1.53 -20.97 -5.41
N GLU A 31 -2.33 -21.96 -5.78
CA GLU A 31 -2.30 -23.31 -5.20
C GLU A 31 -1.00 -24.04 -5.53
N THR A 32 -0.30 -23.63 -6.59
CA THR A 32 0.98 -24.19 -6.98
C THR A 32 2.16 -23.72 -6.10
N HIS A 33 1.95 -22.74 -5.23
CA HIS A 33 3.01 -22.22 -4.38
C HIS A 33 3.32 -23.14 -3.21
N PRO A 34 4.63 -23.34 -2.88
CA PRO A 34 5.05 -24.36 -1.94
C PRO A 34 4.66 -24.07 -0.48
N THR A 35 4.25 -22.84 -0.19
CA THR A 35 3.81 -22.47 1.17
C THR A 35 2.64 -21.48 1.11
N PRO A 36 1.68 -21.56 2.06
CA PRO A 36 0.58 -20.60 2.15
C PRO A 36 1.05 -19.14 2.25
N TYR A 37 2.15 -18.90 2.95
CA TYR A 37 2.77 -17.59 3.07
C TYR A 37 3.20 -17.01 1.71
N LYS A 38 3.88 -17.79 0.88
CA LYS A 38 4.27 -17.31 -0.46
C LYS A 38 3.08 -17.08 -1.37
N ALA A 39 2.07 -17.95 -1.29
CA ALA A 39 0.82 -17.75 -2.00
C ALA A 39 0.14 -16.44 -1.60
N ALA A 40 -0.03 -16.18 -0.29
CA ALA A 40 -0.64 -14.98 0.24
C ALA A 40 0.12 -13.70 -0.17
N ASN A 41 1.45 -13.74 -0.18
CA ASN A 41 2.28 -12.64 -0.62
C ASN A 41 2.06 -12.29 -2.10
N LEU A 42 2.01 -13.30 -2.97
CA LEU A 42 1.74 -13.08 -4.39
C LEU A 42 0.30 -12.60 -4.64
N MET A 43 -0.67 -13.16 -3.92
CA MET A 43 -2.05 -12.65 -3.92
C MET A 43 -2.11 -11.16 -3.58
N GLY A 44 -1.33 -10.73 -2.59
CA GLY A 44 -1.25 -9.32 -2.19
C GLY A 44 -0.62 -8.42 -3.25
N GLN A 45 0.45 -8.87 -3.90
CA GLN A 45 1.05 -8.13 -5.02
C GLN A 45 0.08 -7.99 -6.19
N ASP A 46 -0.65 -9.05 -6.51
CA ASP A 46 -1.64 -9.05 -7.58
C ASP A 46 -2.87 -8.23 -7.23
N ALA A 47 -3.28 -8.21 -5.95
CA ALA A 47 -4.43 -7.46 -5.47
C ALA A 47 -4.34 -5.97 -5.80
N ASN A 48 -3.15 -5.38 -5.72
CA ASN A 48 -2.94 -3.98 -6.07
C ASN A 48 -3.21 -3.71 -7.56
N GLN A 49 -2.83 -4.65 -8.44
CA GLN A 49 -3.09 -4.56 -9.88
C GLN A 49 -4.58 -4.77 -10.19
N LEU A 50 -5.19 -5.76 -9.56
CA LEU A 50 -6.61 -6.10 -9.70
C LEU A 50 -7.50 -4.96 -9.20
N TYR A 51 -7.20 -4.40 -8.01
CA TYR A 51 -7.94 -3.28 -7.45
C TYR A 51 -7.87 -2.05 -8.34
N THR A 52 -6.67 -1.68 -8.80
CA THR A 52 -6.51 -0.53 -9.70
C THR A 52 -7.27 -0.73 -11.02
N ALA A 53 -7.22 -1.93 -11.57
CA ALA A 53 -7.98 -2.27 -12.78
C ALA A 53 -9.50 -2.23 -12.54
N TYR A 54 -9.98 -2.77 -11.41
CA TYR A 54 -11.38 -2.69 -11.00
C TYR A 54 -11.85 -1.24 -10.92
N ARG A 55 -11.11 -0.37 -10.22
CA ARG A 55 -11.46 1.05 -10.09
C ARG A 55 -11.42 1.80 -11.42
N ALA A 56 -10.52 1.43 -12.33
CA ALA A 56 -10.40 2.05 -13.64
C ALA A 56 -11.48 1.59 -14.63
N THR A 57 -11.85 0.30 -14.60
CA THR A 57 -12.74 -0.30 -15.60
C THR A 57 -14.16 -0.53 -15.12
N GLY A 58 -14.35 -0.81 -13.85
CA GLY A 58 -15.61 -1.29 -13.26
C GLY A 58 -15.88 -2.79 -13.48
N GLU A 59 -14.92 -3.54 -14.08
CA GLU A 59 -15.10 -4.95 -14.37
C GLU A 59 -15.04 -5.81 -13.11
N GLN A 60 -16.14 -6.48 -12.78
CA GLN A 60 -16.31 -7.28 -11.55
C GLN A 60 -15.31 -8.42 -11.41
N ARG A 61 -14.85 -9.01 -12.53
CA ARG A 61 -13.91 -10.13 -12.51
C ARG A 61 -12.63 -9.86 -11.69
N TYR A 62 -12.20 -8.60 -11.62
CA TYR A 62 -11.04 -8.21 -10.82
C TYR A 62 -11.35 -8.24 -9.31
N ALA A 63 -12.51 -7.75 -8.92
CA ALA A 63 -13.00 -7.84 -7.54
C ALA A 63 -13.28 -9.29 -7.13
N ASP A 64 -13.85 -10.10 -8.02
CA ASP A 64 -14.10 -11.53 -7.80
C ASP A 64 -12.83 -12.29 -7.48
N LYS A 65 -11.76 -12.02 -8.22
CA LYS A 65 -10.45 -12.66 -7.97
C LYS A 65 -9.90 -12.27 -6.59
N MET A 66 -9.94 -10.99 -6.23
CA MET A 66 -9.49 -10.53 -4.90
C MET A 66 -10.31 -11.19 -3.78
N LEU A 67 -11.63 -11.24 -3.93
CA LEU A 67 -12.53 -11.87 -2.96
C LEU A 67 -12.21 -13.36 -2.79
N ALA A 68 -12.02 -14.08 -3.89
CA ALA A 68 -11.64 -15.50 -3.85
C ALA A 68 -10.29 -15.71 -3.15
N CYS A 69 -9.28 -14.88 -3.45
CA CYS A 69 -7.98 -14.91 -2.79
C CYS A 69 -8.09 -14.65 -1.29
N THR A 70 -8.86 -13.64 -0.90
CA THR A 70 -9.06 -13.30 0.52
C THR A 70 -9.76 -14.43 1.27
N ARG A 71 -10.80 -15.03 0.69
CA ARG A 71 -11.48 -16.18 1.28
C ARG A 71 -10.55 -17.38 1.47
N ALA A 72 -9.72 -17.66 0.47
CA ALA A 72 -8.71 -18.72 0.56
C ALA A 72 -7.69 -18.44 1.67
N LEU A 73 -7.24 -17.18 1.80
CA LEU A 73 -6.34 -16.77 2.87
C LEU A 73 -6.98 -16.94 4.26
N LEU A 74 -8.20 -16.47 4.44
CA LEU A 74 -8.94 -16.55 5.72
C LEU A 74 -9.30 -18.00 6.11
N ALA A 75 -9.42 -18.90 5.15
CA ALA A 75 -9.64 -20.33 5.38
C ALA A 75 -8.36 -21.10 5.69
N SER A 76 -7.19 -20.51 5.43
CA SER A 76 -5.91 -21.16 5.69
C SER A 76 -5.50 -21.04 7.16
N THR A 77 -4.62 -21.95 7.62
CA THR A 77 -3.95 -21.79 8.92
C THR A 77 -3.01 -20.60 8.86
N PRO A 78 -3.13 -19.62 9.78
CA PRO A 78 -2.26 -18.46 9.79
C PRO A 78 -0.78 -18.85 9.92
N ASP A 79 0.05 -18.40 8.97
CA ASP A 79 1.50 -18.50 9.08
C ASP A 79 2.00 -17.26 9.85
N PRO A 80 2.78 -17.42 10.95
CA PRO A 80 3.33 -16.28 11.69
C PRO A 80 4.08 -15.27 10.81
N LYS A 81 4.65 -15.70 9.69
CA LYS A 81 5.30 -14.81 8.72
C LYS A 81 4.34 -13.84 8.05
N LEU A 82 3.05 -14.14 7.98
CA LEU A 82 2.06 -13.16 7.49
C LEU A 82 1.99 -11.90 8.35
N ILE A 83 2.39 -12.00 9.62
CA ILE A 83 2.31 -10.89 10.58
C ILE A 83 3.62 -10.13 10.62
N ASN A 84 4.77 -10.81 10.65
CA ASN A 84 6.05 -10.21 11.03
C ASN A 84 7.09 -10.19 9.91
N ASP A 85 6.78 -10.67 8.73
CA ASP A 85 7.73 -10.71 7.62
C ASP A 85 7.72 -9.41 6.79
N PHE A 86 8.78 -9.26 6.02
CA PHE A 86 8.99 -8.16 5.08
C PHE A 86 7.83 -7.95 4.09
N TYR A 87 7.15 -9.01 3.71
CA TYR A 87 6.10 -8.97 2.69
C TYR A 87 4.68 -8.85 3.25
N CYS A 88 4.52 -8.68 4.55
CA CYS A 88 3.20 -8.53 5.17
C CYS A 88 2.39 -7.35 4.59
N GLY A 89 3.05 -6.29 4.13
CA GLY A 89 2.41 -5.19 3.44
C GLY A 89 1.63 -5.63 2.20
N ASP A 90 2.13 -6.58 1.43
CA ASP A 90 1.40 -7.10 0.27
C ASP A 90 0.11 -7.82 0.70
N VAL A 91 0.13 -8.53 1.82
CA VAL A 91 -1.07 -9.16 2.40
C VAL A 91 -2.09 -8.10 2.85
N LEU A 92 -1.63 -7.01 3.46
CA LEU A 92 -2.49 -5.89 3.83
C LEU A 92 -3.19 -5.26 2.61
N PHE A 93 -2.51 -5.16 1.47
CA PHE A 93 -3.16 -4.73 0.22
C PHE A 93 -4.31 -5.66 -0.18
N LEU A 94 -4.11 -6.99 -0.11
CA LEU A 94 -5.19 -7.92 -0.41
C LEU A 94 -6.40 -7.68 0.50
N LEU A 95 -6.17 -7.59 1.81
CA LEU A 95 -7.22 -7.45 2.80
C LEU A 95 -7.97 -6.12 2.65
N THR A 96 -7.25 -5.00 2.59
CA THR A 96 -7.86 -3.67 2.51
C THR A 96 -8.54 -3.39 1.17
N HIS A 97 -7.96 -3.84 0.06
CA HIS A 97 -8.56 -3.69 -1.26
C HIS A 97 -9.81 -4.57 -1.43
N THR A 98 -9.79 -5.79 -0.88
CA THR A 98 -10.99 -6.62 -0.87
C THR A 98 -12.08 -6.02 0.01
N TYR A 99 -11.72 -5.52 1.19
CA TYR A 99 -12.65 -4.84 2.08
C TYR A 99 -13.36 -3.68 1.39
N ASP A 100 -12.61 -2.79 0.70
CA ASP A 100 -13.19 -1.65 -0.03
C ASP A 100 -13.99 -2.08 -1.26
N ALA A 101 -13.46 -2.98 -2.07
CA ALA A 101 -14.09 -3.34 -3.35
C ALA A 101 -15.29 -4.28 -3.22
N CYS A 102 -15.35 -5.04 -2.13
CA CYS A 102 -16.31 -6.13 -1.96
C CYS A 102 -17.14 -6.04 -0.67
N TYR A 103 -17.18 -4.88 -0.01
CA TYR A 103 -17.83 -4.69 1.29
C TYR A 103 -19.24 -5.27 1.32
N ASP A 104 -20.08 -4.96 0.33
CA ASP A 104 -21.47 -5.41 0.22
C ASP A 104 -21.61 -6.92 -0.09
N ARG A 105 -20.52 -7.59 -0.37
CA ARG A 105 -20.44 -9.02 -0.74
C ARG A 105 -19.82 -9.89 0.34
N LEU A 106 -19.29 -9.26 1.39
CA LEU A 106 -18.70 -9.89 2.56
C LEU A 106 -19.78 -10.01 3.65
N ASN A 107 -19.86 -11.18 4.29
CA ASN A 107 -20.69 -11.32 5.48
C ASN A 107 -19.97 -10.76 6.73
N GLN A 108 -20.68 -10.63 7.84
CA GLN A 108 -20.14 -10.05 9.08
C GLN A 108 -18.94 -10.82 9.64
N GLU A 109 -18.94 -12.15 9.52
CA GLU A 109 -17.82 -12.98 9.95
C GLU A 109 -16.57 -12.75 9.09
N GLU A 110 -16.74 -12.64 7.77
CA GLU A 110 -15.65 -12.33 6.84
C GLU A 110 -15.09 -10.93 7.08
N LEU A 111 -15.95 -9.93 7.28
CA LEU A 111 -15.53 -8.56 7.61
C LEU A 111 -14.71 -8.55 8.90
N GLN A 112 -15.19 -9.21 9.96
CA GLN A 112 -14.47 -9.28 11.22
C GLN A 112 -13.11 -9.97 11.09
N LYS A 113 -13.05 -11.10 10.37
CA LYS A 113 -11.76 -11.80 10.13
C LYS A 113 -10.76 -10.96 9.35
N ILE A 114 -11.22 -10.20 8.35
CA ILE A 114 -10.37 -9.26 7.60
C ILE A 114 -9.84 -8.19 8.53
N GLU A 115 -10.70 -7.57 9.34
CA GLU A 115 -10.30 -6.54 10.30
C GLU A 115 -9.31 -7.08 11.33
N ASP A 116 -9.60 -8.23 11.93
CA ASP A 116 -8.73 -8.86 12.94
C ASP A 116 -7.33 -9.13 12.40
N LEU A 117 -7.21 -9.74 11.23
CA LEU A 117 -5.92 -10.01 10.61
C LEU A 117 -5.20 -8.73 10.20
N THR A 118 -5.93 -7.77 9.63
CA THR A 118 -5.41 -6.45 9.25
C THR A 118 -4.81 -5.73 10.46
N PHE A 119 -5.56 -5.67 11.57
CA PHE A 119 -5.08 -5.02 12.78
C PHE A 119 -4.00 -5.80 13.50
N GLN A 120 -3.98 -7.11 13.44
CA GLN A 120 -2.89 -7.91 13.97
C GLN A 120 -1.56 -7.57 13.29
N ILE A 121 -1.55 -7.48 11.97
CA ILE A 121 -0.36 -7.09 11.19
C ILE A 121 0.01 -5.62 11.45
N ALA A 122 -0.95 -4.71 11.37
CA ALA A 122 -0.71 -3.29 11.55
C ALA A 122 -0.17 -2.95 12.96
N LYS A 123 -0.74 -3.54 14.01
CA LYS A 123 -0.28 -3.37 15.39
C LYS A 123 1.15 -3.88 15.58
N TYR A 124 1.48 -5.03 14.99
CA TYR A 124 2.85 -5.55 15.07
C TYR A 124 3.83 -4.52 14.49
N HIS A 125 3.61 -4.04 13.27
CA HIS A 125 4.52 -3.09 12.63
C HIS A 125 4.56 -1.73 13.33
N HIS A 126 3.41 -1.22 13.77
CA HIS A 126 3.35 0.02 14.55
C HIS A 126 4.16 -0.10 15.85
N ASN A 127 4.00 -1.19 16.60
CA ASN A 127 4.76 -1.41 17.82
C ASN A 127 6.27 -1.56 17.58
N VAL A 128 6.67 -2.25 16.53
CA VAL A 128 8.08 -2.41 16.18
C VAL A 128 8.68 -1.06 15.75
N GLN A 129 7.95 -0.26 15.00
CA GLN A 129 8.38 1.08 14.58
C GLN A 129 8.55 2.03 15.77
N ARG A 130 7.59 2.06 16.70
CA ARG A 130 7.65 2.92 17.89
C ARG A 130 8.72 2.52 18.89
N LYS A 131 8.94 1.23 19.08
CA LYS A 131 9.93 0.71 20.04
C LYS A 131 11.36 0.71 19.52
N GLY A 132 11.50 0.74 18.22
CA GLY A 132 12.79 0.63 17.56
C GLY A 132 13.43 1.98 17.29
N ARG A 133 14.72 1.94 17.04
CA ARG A 133 15.47 3.04 16.45
C ARG A 133 15.04 3.32 14.98
N VAL A 134 14.05 2.62 14.54
CA VAL A 134 13.56 2.59 13.16
C VAL A 134 12.91 3.90 12.75
N GLU A 135 12.32 4.62 13.68
CA GLU A 135 11.77 5.96 13.42
C GLU A 135 12.80 6.93 12.84
N ASN A 136 14.07 6.74 13.17
CA ASN A 136 15.17 7.54 12.64
C ASN A 136 15.67 7.02 11.28
N HIS A 137 15.25 5.82 10.89
CA HIS A 137 15.69 5.14 9.67
C HIS A 137 14.55 4.79 8.72
N ILE A 138 13.35 5.35 8.95
CA ILE A 138 12.18 5.03 8.14
C ILE A 138 12.40 5.33 6.65
N PHE A 139 13.24 6.31 6.36
CA PHE A 139 13.59 6.71 5.01
C PHE A 139 14.81 5.97 4.46
N ASP A 140 15.58 5.33 5.33
CA ASP A 140 16.73 4.50 4.96
C ASP A 140 16.32 3.06 4.65
N ASN A 141 15.17 2.63 5.14
CA ASN A 141 14.79 1.23 5.11
C ASN A 141 13.50 1.01 4.31
N HIS A 142 13.65 0.47 3.11
CA HIS A 142 12.53 0.10 2.23
C HIS A 142 11.53 -0.88 2.87
N TYR A 143 11.94 -1.67 3.85
CA TYR A 143 11.06 -2.51 4.65
C TYR A 143 9.98 -1.69 5.36
N TRP A 144 10.40 -0.65 6.07
CA TRP A 144 9.49 0.21 6.81
C TRP A 144 8.59 1.03 5.92
N GLN A 145 9.09 1.44 4.77
CA GLN A 145 8.30 2.20 3.81
C GLN A 145 7.14 1.39 3.23
N ARG A 146 7.30 0.08 3.09
CA ARG A 146 6.17 -0.78 2.67
C ARG A 146 5.10 -0.81 3.76
N ALA A 147 5.45 -1.21 4.97
CA ALA A 147 4.52 -1.25 6.10
C ALA A 147 3.88 0.12 6.39
N TYR A 148 4.64 1.19 6.23
CA TYR A 148 4.17 2.54 6.43
C TYR A 148 3.00 2.92 5.50
N ARG A 149 3.10 2.62 4.21
CA ARG A 149 2.01 2.90 3.26
C ARG A 149 0.71 2.21 3.67
N GLU A 150 0.83 0.95 4.05
CA GLU A 150 -0.32 0.15 4.46
C GLU A 150 -0.92 0.65 5.78
N MET A 151 -0.09 1.00 6.75
CA MET A 151 -0.55 1.59 8.01
C MET A 151 -1.29 2.91 7.78
N LEU A 152 -0.78 3.78 6.90
CA LEU A 152 -1.48 5.01 6.53
C LEU A 152 -2.84 4.71 5.91
N GLN A 153 -2.92 3.75 5.01
CA GLN A 153 -4.18 3.34 4.37
C GLN A 153 -5.16 2.77 5.40
N ILE A 154 -4.70 1.90 6.29
CA ILE A 154 -5.53 1.33 7.37
C ILE A 154 -6.04 2.44 8.31
N GLY A 155 -5.17 3.36 8.69
CA GLY A 155 -5.56 4.52 9.49
C GLY A 155 -6.68 5.32 8.82
N LEU A 156 -6.54 5.63 7.53
CA LEU A 156 -7.56 6.37 6.77
C LEU A 156 -8.88 5.59 6.58
N MET A 157 -8.81 4.26 6.48
CA MET A 157 -10.01 3.43 6.29
C MET A 157 -10.82 3.24 7.57
N PHE A 158 -10.19 3.22 8.73
CA PHE A 158 -10.81 2.75 9.96
C PHE A 158 -10.74 3.72 11.16
N ALA A 159 -10.12 4.90 11.02
CA ALA A 159 -9.90 5.82 12.14
C ALA A 159 -11.20 6.34 12.78
N ASP A 160 -12.29 6.37 12.04
CA ASP A 160 -13.61 6.76 12.53
C ASP A 160 -14.31 5.65 13.34
N LYS A 161 -13.83 4.41 13.25
CA LYS A 161 -14.45 3.22 13.86
C LYS A 161 -13.55 2.50 14.87
N ASN A 162 -12.26 2.81 14.88
CA ASN A 162 -11.28 2.03 15.63
C ASN A 162 -10.16 2.91 16.19
N ASP A 163 -10.03 2.98 17.51
CA ASP A 163 -9.04 3.81 18.18
C ASP A 163 -7.58 3.44 17.81
N THR A 164 -7.30 2.16 17.58
CA THR A 164 -5.97 1.74 17.10
C THR A 164 -5.67 2.30 15.71
N ALA A 165 -6.65 2.31 14.81
CA ALA A 165 -6.49 2.89 13.48
C ALA A 165 -6.25 4.39 13.56
N LYS A 166 -6.95 5.08 14.46
CA LYS A 166 -6.75 6.50 14.74
C LYS A 166 -5.32 6.77 15.24
N GLU A 167 -4.86 6.00 16.22
CA GLU A 167 -3.49 6.11 16.75
C GLU A 167 -2.45 5.87 15.64
N ILE A 168 -2.65 4.88 14.79
CA ILE A 168 -1.78 4.58 13.65
C ILE A 168 -1.79 5.75 12.65
N LEU A 169 -2.95 6.33 12.36
CA LEU A 169 -3.07 7.47 11.45
C LEU A 169 -2.32 8.70 11.97
N GLU A 170 -2.52 9.04 13.25
CA GLU A 170 -1.83 10.14 13.92
C GLU A 170 -0.31 9.93 13.88
N TYR A 171 0.15 8.73 14.19
CA TYR A 171 1.56 8.35 14.11
C TYR A 171 2.13 8.50 12.69
N CYS A 172 1.42 8.00 11.68
CA CYS A 172 1.86 8.12 10.30
C CYS A 172 1.93 9.59 9.84
N TYR A 173 0.95 10.39 10.23
CA TYR A 173 0.92 11.80 9.90
C TYR A 173 2.08 12.56 10.54
N GLU A 174 2.30 12.38 11.84
CA GLU A 174 3.42 13.00 12.55
C GLU A 174 4.76 12.60 11.94
N LEU A 175 4.95 11.32 11.69
CA LEU A 175 6.19 10.79 11.14
C LEU A 175 6.52 11.40 9.78
N TRP A 176 5.53 11.53 8.90
CA TRP A 176 5.72 12.11 7.58
C TRP A 176 5.94 13.62 7.61
N THR A 177 5.21 14.34 8.45
CA THR A 177 5.25 15.81 8.47
C THR A 177 6.41 16.37 9.29
N ALA A 178 6.75 15.73 10.40
CA ALA A 178 7.78 16.23 11.31
C ALA A 178 9.16 15.63 11.07
N ARG A 179 9.25 14.34 10.71
CA ARG A 179 10.55 13.63 10.64
C ARG A 179 11.04 13.40 9.22
N ALA A 180 10.16 13.11 8.28
CA ALA A 180 10.54 12.84 6.91
C ALA A 180 11.36 13.97 6.25
N PRO A 181 10.93 15.24 6.34
CA PRO A 181 11.66 16.33 5.73
C PRO A 181 13.06 16.52 6.32
N ALA A 182 13.23 16.22 7.62
CA ALA A 182 14.49 16.41 8.31
C ALA A 182 15.51 15.31 8.01
N SER A 183 15.06 14.08 7.76
CA SER A 183 15.94 12.91 7.68
C SER A 183 16.16 12.39 6.25
N GLY A 184 15.29 12.75 5.28
CA GLY A 184 15.34 12.10 3.97
C GLY A 184 15.18 13.00 2.76
N PHE A 185 14.59 14.19 2.92
CA PHE A 185 14.23 15.05 1.79
C PHE A 185 15.24 16.18 1.60
N ASN A 186 16.35 15.89 0.92
CA ASN A 186 17.32 16.89 0.57
C ASN A 186 16.70 17.96 -0.35
N ARG A 187 17.02 19.23 -0.09
CA ARG A 187 16.40 20.35 -0.82
C ARG A 187 16.82 20.44 -2.29
N ASP A 188 17.94 19.83 -2.64
CA ASP A 188 18.42 19.70 -4.02
C ASP A 188 17.70 18.61 -4.83
N GLY A 189 16.89 17.79 -4.18
CA GLY A 189 16.13 16.69 -4.79
C GLY A 189 16.87 15.36 -4.77
N GLU A 190 18.08 15.30 -4.21
CA GLU A 190 18.81 14.05 -4.10
C GLU A 190 18.25 13.18 -2.96
N TRP A 191 18.09 11.89 -3.26
CA TRP A 191 17.69 10.94 -2.25
C TRP A 191 18.88 10.54 -1.40
N HIS A 192 18.81 10.78 -0.09
CA HIS A 192 19.94 10.63 0.85
C HIS A 192 20.58 9.24 0.85
N ASN A 193 19.85 8.20 0.48
CA ASN A 193 20.32 6.81 0.46
C ASN A 193 20.72 6.32 -0.96
N GLY A 194 20.93 7.24 -1.89
CA GLY A 194 21.38 6.96 -3.23
C GLY A 194 20.32 6.39 -4.18
N GLN A 195 20.68 6.29 -5.46
CA GLN A 195 19.74 5.94 -6.54
C GLN A 195 19.17 4.52 -6.44
N GLY A 196 19.95 3.56 -6.02
CA GLY A 196 19.50 2.17 -5.88
C GLY A 196 18.32 2.03 -4.91
N TYR A 197 18.42 2.70 -3.76
CA TYR A 197 17.35 2.73 -2.77
C TYR A 197 16.21 3.67 -3.15
N PHE A 198 16.48 4.72 -3.92
CA PHE A 198 15.41 5.54 -4.48
C PHE A 198 14.42 4.70 -5.28
N HIS A 199 14.89 3.78 -6.13
CA HIS A 199 14.03 2.87 -6.89
C HIS A 199 13.12 2.00 -6.00
N SER A 200 13.64 1.52 -4.88
CA SER A 200 12.86 0.73 -3.92
C SER A 200 11.82 1.58 -3.19
N ASN A 201 12.12 2.86 -2.99
CA ASN A 201 11.34 3.77 -2.16
C ASN A 201 10.37 4.65 -2.95
N VAL A 202 10.56 4.76 -4.27
CA VAL A 202 9.82 5.68 -5.14
C VAL A 202 8.29 5.56 -4.99
N LYS A 203 7.78 4.34 -4.80
CA LYS A 203 6.35 4.13 -4.58
C LYS A 203 5.85 4.85 -3.32
N THR A 204 6.58 4.76 -2.22
CA THR A 204 6.24 5.45 -0.97
C THR A 204 6.37 6.95 -1.09
N LEU A 205 7.43 7.41 -1.75
CA LEU A 205 7.72 8.83 -1.94
C LEU A 205 6.67 9.56 -2.78
N TRP A 206 5.94 8.85 -3.64
CA TRP A 206 4.84 9.42 -4.41
C TRP A 206 3.47 9.14 -3.79
N TYR A 207 3.25 7.91 -3.31
CA TYR A 207 1.96 7.49 -2.77
C TYR A 207 1.57 8.29 -1.53
N VAL A 208 2.46 8.38 -0.55
CA VAL A 208 2.15 9.00 0.75
C VAL A 208 1.83 10.48 0.60
N PRO A 209 2.69 11.34 -0.01
CA PRO A 209 2.37 12.75 -0.14
C PRO A 209 1.16 13.01 -1.04
N SER A 210 0.96 12.20 -2.08
CA SER A 210 -0.23 12.33 -2.94
C SER A 210 -1.52 12.02 -2.17
N LEU A 211 -1.52 10.96 -1.39
CA LEU A 211 -2.67 10.58 -0.56
C LEU A 211 -2.92 11.61 0.53
N MET A 212 -1.89 12.04 1.25
CA MET A 212 -2.00 13.08 2.26
C MET A 212 -2.47 14.41 1.68
N SER A 213 -1.95 14.80 0.51
CA SER A 213 -2.41 16.02 -0.17
C SER A 213 -3.89 15.96 -0.51
N TYR A 214 -4.34 14.81 -1.00
CA TYR A 214 -5.76 14.60 -1.33
C TYR A 214 -6.66 14.70 -0.10
N VAL A 215 -6.26 14.08 1.00
CA VAL A 215 -7.08 14.02 2.22
C VAL A 215 -7.09 15.35 2.99
N THR A 216 -5.94 16.04 3.07
CA THR A 216 -5.79 17.24 3.88
C THR A 216 -6.05 18.54 3.11
N GLY A 217 -6.03 18.50 1.79
CA GLY A 217 -6.05 19.69 0.94
C GLY A 217 -4.72 20.46 0.91
N THR A 218 -3.70 20.00 1.60
CA THR A 218 -2.35 20.61 1.61
C THR A 218 -1.46 19.90 0.58
N ASP A 219 -0.83 20.67 -0.31
CA ASP A 219 0.04 20.07 -1.33
C ASP A 219 1.43 19.74 -0.78
N PHE A 220 1.61 18.50 -0.34
CA PHE A 220 2.89 17.99 0.18
C PHE A 220 3.97 17.84 -0.88
N LEU A 221 3.62 17.86 -2.17
CA LEU A 221 4.58 17.81 -3.27
C LEU A 221 5.26 19.16 -3.53
N GLN A 222 4.87 20.24 -2.83
CA GLN A 222 5.53 21.55 -2.91
C GLN A 222 6.87 21.59 -2.16
N HIS A 223 7.22 20.58 -1.38
CA HIS A 223 8.52 20.54 -0.72
C HIS A 223 9.66 20.62 -1.75
N PRO A 224 10.76 21.37 -1.49
CA PRO A 224 11.89 21.55 -2.43
C PRO A 224 12.46 20.24 -2.98
N PHE A 225 12.47 19.17 -2.21
CA PHE A 225 12.85 17.82 -2.64
C PHE A 225 12.11 17.43 -3.93
N TYR A 226 10.78 17.50 -3.95
CA TYR A 226 9.97 17.10 -5.11
C TYR A 226 10.17 18.05 -6.30
N LYS A 227 10.29 19.34 -6.04
CA LYS A 227 10.53 20.35 -7.09
C LYS A 227 11.86 20.15 -7.82
N ASN A 228 12.89 19.69 -7.11
CA ASN A 228 14.23 19.50 -7.62
C ASN A 228 14.56 18.06 -8.00
N LEU A 229 13.71 17.09 -7.63
CA LEU A 229 13.91 15.65 -7.88
C LEU A 229 14.23 15.34 -9.36
N GLY A 230 13.51 15.96 -10.29
CA GLY A 230 13.75 15.75 -11.72
C GLY A 230 15.14 16.19 -12.17
N LYS A 231 15.65 17.27 -11.61
CA LYS A 231 17.04 17.74 -11.87
C LYS A 231 18.06 16.76 -11.28
N ALA A 232 17.87 16.38 -10.01
CA ALA A 232 18.75 15.42 -9.35
C ALA A 232 18.86 14.11 -10.15
N LEU A 233 17.75 13.57 -10.64
CA LEU A 233 17.73 12.33 -11.43
C LEU A 233 18.42 12.44 -12.80
N VAL A 234 18.56 13.65 -13.36
CA VAL A 234 19.27 13.86 -14.63
C VAL A 234 20.78 13.93 -14.43
N TYR A 235 21.23 14.44 -13.28
CA TYR A 235 22.66 14.68 -13.00
C TYR A 235 23.30 13.60 -12.12
N ALA A 236 22.52 12.66 -11.62
CA ALA A 236 22.99 11.54 -10.81
C ALA A 236 23.23 10.30 -11.66
#